data_ebf446d498db5726bd1572f08e04890c
#
_entry.id   ebf446d498db5726bd1572f08e04890c
#
_cell.length_a   1.000
_cell.length_b   1.000
_cell.length_c   1.000
_cell.angle_alpha   90.00
_cell.angle_beta   90.00
_cell.angle_gamma   90.00
#
_symmetry.space_group_name_H-M   'P 1'
#
loop_
_entity.id
_entity.type
_entity.pdbx_description
1 polymer ?
#
loop_
_entity_poly.entity_id
_entity_poly.type
_entity_poly.pdbx_seq_one_letter_code
_entity_poly.pdbx_strand_id
1 'polypeptide(L)'
;MKAALVALTLVTAAAGSALVAPAGAAERVPASQAVAVLLHDRVARTAADPRARRIETVSARRPLTRVRTVLPVLGAAVAPDGARWLHVRLPGRPNQHKGWIPATQVRLQATAWHVVLDRSSRKVVVYLDGRVERRFGAVVGTDSTPTPTGRFFIEEAVALRGQAGGPFALATSARSQVLQEFNGGPGQIALHGTDGLAGALGSAASHGCVRLSTPAIRWLARRIGGGVPLTITR
;
A
#
# COMPACT_ATOMS: atom_id res chain seq x y z
N MET A 1 36.04 -48.93 -60.59
CA MET A 1 35.34 -49.28 -59.34
C MET A 1 35.54 -48.18 -58.36
N LYS A 2 34.55 -47.30 -58.18
CA LYS A 2 34.61 -46.16 -57.27
C LYS A 2 33.67 -46.48 -56.06
N ALA A 3 34.27 -46.56 -54.86
CA ALA A 3 33.54 -46.76 -53.64
C ALA A 3 33.06 -45.40 -53.09
N ALA A 4 31.77 -45.24 -52.89
CA ALA A 4 31.16 -44.09 -52.29
C ALA A 4 31.11 -44.26 -50.75
N LEU A 5 31.73 -43.31 -49.96
CA LEU A 5 31.63 -43.20 -48.56
C LEU A 5 30.34 -42.44 -48.23
N VAL A 6 29.46 -43.06 -47.45
CA VAL A 6 28.27 -42.41 -46.89
C VAL A 6 28.65 -41.93 -45.48
N ALA A 7 28.66 -40.61 -45.31
CA ALA A 7 28.85 -39.97 -43.98
C ALA A 7 27.52 -39.91 -43.23
N LEU A 8 27.46 -40.58 -42.08
CA LEU A 8 26.34 -40.57 -41.16
C LEU A 8 26.48 -39.39 -40.17
N THR A 9 25.68 -38.34 -40.35
CA THR A 9 25.61 -37.20 -39.42
C THR A 9 24.71 -37.55 -38.23
N LEU A 10 25.30 -37.65 -37.03
CA LEU A 10 24.57 -37.75 -35.76
C LEU A 10 24.02 -36.35 -35.42
N VAL A 11 22.68 -36.23 -35.37
CA VAL A 11 21.99 -35.08 -34.82
C VAL A 11 21.83 -35.31 -33.33
N THR A 12 22.60 -34.63 -32.50
CA THR A 12 22.41 -34.59 -31.05
C THR A 12 21.29 -33.60 -30.72
N ALA A 13 20.14 -34.13 -30.28
CA ALA A 13 19.05 -33.32 -29.70
C ALA A 13 19.45 -32.85 -28.31
N ALA A 14 19.72 -31.55 -28.16
CA ALA A 14 19.87 -30.94 -26.84
C ALA A 14 18.51 -30.80 -26.18
N ALA A 15 18.27 -31.61 -25.14
CA ALA A 15 17.12 -31.46 -24.27
C ALA A 15 17.28 -30.19 -23.44
N GLY A 16 16.60 -29.12 -23.84
CA GLY A 16 16.48 -27.89 -23.05
C GLY A 16 15.68 -28.14 -21.79
N SER A 17 16.33 -28.22 -20.63
CA SER A 17 15.67 -28.18 -19.34
C SER A 17 15.05 -26.81 -19.13
N ALA A 18 13.73 -26.70 -19.29
CA ALA A 18 12.98 -25.52 -18.90
C ALA A 18 13.08 -25.38 -17.36
N LEU A 19 13.83 -24.40 -16.90
CA LEU A 19 13.82 -23.97 -15.50
C LEU A 19 12.42 -23.48 -15.18
N VAL A 20 11.62 -24.33 -14.53
CA VAL A 20 10.34 -23.93 -13.91
C VAL A 20 10.70 -22.98 -12.78
N ALA A 21 10.44 -21.68 -12.99
CA ALA A 21 10.55 -20.70 -11.91
C ALA A 21 9.66 -21.12 -10.74
N PRO A 22 10.15 -21.11 -9.50
CA PRO A 22 9.33 -21.48 -8.34
C PRO A 22 8.16 -20.51 -8.25
N ALA A 23 6.94 -21.06 -8.28
CA ALA A 23 5.72 -20.32 -8.05
C ALA A 23 5.78 -19.65 -6.66
N GLY A 24 5.69 -18.30 -6.62
CA GLY A 24 5.39 -17.58 -5.39
C GLY A 24 6.55 -17.35 -4.43
N ALA A 25 7.62 -16.69 -4.88
CA ALA A 25 8.46 -15.95 -3.93
C ALA A 25 7.58 -14.85 -3.31
N ALA A 26 7.13 -15.07 -2.06
CA ALA A 26 6.44 -14.03 -1.31
C ALA A 26 7.29 -12.75 -1.37
N GLU A 27 6.71 -11.66 -1.87
CA GLU A 27 7.43 -10.39 -2.01
C GLU A 27 8.05 -10.03 -0.66
N ARG A 28 9.38 -9.91 -0.61
CA ARG A 28 10.08 -9.58 0.62
C ARG A 28 9.66 -8.18 1.07
N VAL A 29 9.13 -8.11 2.28
CA VAL A 29 8.84 -6.82 2.92
C VAL A 29 10.17 -6.16 3.30
N PRO A 30 10.44 -4.93 2.84
CA PRO A 30 11.66 -4.21 3.21
C PRO A 30 11.75 -3.99 4.73
N ALA A 31 12.97 -3.99 5.28
CA ALA A 31 13.20 -3.67 6.68
C ALA A 31 12.80 -2.22 7.02
N SER A 32 12.94 -1.30 6.07
CA SER A 32 12.49 0.08 6.25
C SER A 32 12.01 0.69 4.95
N GLN A 33 11.15 1.70 5.07
CA GLN A 33 10.62 2.52 3.98
C GLN A 33 10.87 3.99 4.29
N ALA A 34 11.52 4.70 3.37
CA ALA A 34 11.66 6.15 3.47
C ALA A 34 10.29 6.83 3.35
N VAL A 35 10.05 7.85 4.18
CA VAL A 35 8.82 8.63 4.19
C VAL A 35 9.12 10.13 4.24
N ALA A 36 8.23 10.91 3.63
CA ALA A 36 8.29 12.36 3.52
C ALA A 36 7.21 12.99 4.41
N VAL A 37 7.60 13.66 5.49
CA VAL A 37 6.70 14.45 6.34
C VAL A 37 6.57 15.83 5.75
N LEU A 38 5.37 16.23 5.33
CA LEU A 38 5.12 17.52 4.72
C LEU A 38 5.06 18.63 5.79
N LEU A 39 5.91 19.63 5.68
CA LEU A 39 5.88 20.82 6.55
C LEU A 39 4.92 21.89 6.02
N HIS A 40 4.74 21.96 4.70
CA HIS A 40 3.79 22.79 3.97
C HIS A 40 3.10 22.00 2.87
N ASP A 41 1.99 22.50 2.34
CA ASP A 41 1.30 21.92 1.20
C ASP A 41 2.25 21.79 0.00
N ARG A 42 2.13 20.68 -0.76
CA ARG A 42 2.99 20.37 -1.89
C ARG A 42 2.18 20.10 -3.15
N VAL A 43 2.58 20.74 -4.24
CA VAL A 43 2.06 20.40 -5.57
C VAL A 43 2.79 19.16 -6.06
N ALA A 44 2.04 18.10 -6.29
CA ALA A 44 2.54 16.89 -6.94
C ALA A 44 2.44 17.05 -8.47
N ARG A 45 3.48 16.61 -9.18
CA ARG A 45 3.64 16.72 -10.62
C ARG A 45 3.97 15.38 -11.26
N THR A 46 3.80 15.31 -12.58
CA THR A 46 4.06 14.08 -13.36
C THR A 46 5.54 13.77 -13.55
N ALA A 47 6.43 14.74 -13.37
CA ALA A 47 7.89 14.59 -13.43
C ALA A 47 8.58 15.49 -12.38
N ALA A 48 9.87 15.27 -12.16
CA ALA A 48 10.73 16.07 -11.29
C ALA A 48 11.14 17.38 -11.99
N ASP A 49 10.15 18.20 -12.33
CA ASP A 49 10.30 19.46 -13.07
C ASP A 49 9.21 20.44 -12.64
N PRO A 50 9.54 21.70 -12.31
CA PRO A 50 8.55 22.71 -11.94
C PRO A 50 7.57 23.05 -13.08
N ARG A 51 7.91 22.75 -14.33
CA ARG A 51 7.06 22.94 -15.51
C ARG A 51 6.19 21.73 -15.83
N ALA A 52 6.47 20.56 -15.24
CA ALA A 52 5.70 19.34 -15.48
C ALA A 52 4.23 19.53 -15.05
N ARG A 53 3.32 18.81 -15.71
CA ARG A 53 1.88 18.90 -15.44
C ARG A 53 1.58 18.60 -13.95
N ARG A 54 0.78 19.49 -13.35
CA ARG A 54 0.28 19.31 -11.99
C ARG A 54 -0.68 18.11 -11.94
N ILE A 55 -0.55 17.29 -10.90
CA ILE A 55 -1.49 16.22 -10.55
C ILE A 55 -2.49 16.76 -9.53
N GLU A 56 -2.01 17.12 -8.35
CA GLU A 56 -2.83 17.61 -7.23
C GLU A 56 -2.00 18.48 -6.28
N THR A 57 -2.67 19.14 -5.35
CA THR A 57 -2.01 19.70 -4.16
C THR A 57 -2.25 18.78 -2.98
N VAL A 58 -1.17 18.25 -2.40
CA VAL A 58 -1.22 17.46 -1.17
C VAL A 58 -1.13 18.38 0.03
N SER A 59 -2.18 18.40 0.86
CA SER A 59 -2.18 19.20 2.08
C SER A 59 -1.14 18.69 3.08
N ALA A 60 -0.46 19.60 3.76
CA ALA A 60 0.50 19.28 4.82
C ALA A 60 -0.15 18.66 6.06
N ARG A 61 -1.47 18.77 6.18
CA ARG A 61 -2.22 18.23 7.32
C ARG A 61 -3.38 17.36 6.85
N ARG A 62 -3.57 16.24 7.55
CA ARG A 62 -4.69 15.34 7.30
C ARG A 62 -6.00 16.00 7.71
N PRO A 63 -7.11 15.71 7.00
CA PRO A 63 -8.36 16.44 7.20
C PRO A 63 -9.04 16.16 8.55
N LEU A 64 -8.98 14.93 9.05
CA LEU A 64 -9.73 14.52 10.25
C LEU A 64 -8.97 14.83 11.55
N THR A 65 -7.71 14.44 11.63
CA THR A 65 -6.91 14.54 12.87
C THR A 65 -5.98 15.75 12.91
N ARG A 66 -5.80 16.45 11.78
CA ARG A 66 -4.87 17.58 11.63
C ARG A 66 -3.40 17.24 11.84
N VAL A 67 -3.07 15.96 11.98
CA VAL A 67 -1.67 15.49 12.00
C VAL A 67 -0.96 15.79 10.69
N ARG A 68 0.37 15.80 10.70
CA ARG A 68 1.18 16.00 9.49
C ARG A 68 0.92 14.89 8.48
N THR A 69 0.79 15.27 7.21
CA THR A 69 0.74 14.31 6.11
C THR A 69 2.12 13.69 5.92
N VAL A 70 2.14 12.36 5.86
CA VAL A 70 3.35 11.55 5.65
C VAL A 70 3.14 10.69 4.42
N LEU A 71 4.04 10.77 3.45
CA LEU A 71 3.94 10.06 2.17
C LEU A 71 5.10 9.06 2.02
N PRO A 72 4.86 7.82 1.58
CA PRO A 72 5.94 6.90 1.22
C PRO A 72 6.77 7.45 0.06
N VAL A 73 8.09 7.46 0.23
CA VAL A 73 9.05 7.87 -0.81
C VAL A 73 9.44 6.65 -1.63
N LEU A 74 9.28 6.75 -2.95
CA LEU A 74 9.57 5.70 -3.93
C LEU A 74 10.92 5.90 -4.62
N GLY A 75 11.43 7.13 -4.58
CA GLY A 75 12.69 7.53 -5.19
C GLY A 75 12.95 9.02 -5.04
N ALA A 76 14.10 9.47 -5.53
CA ALA A 76 14.47 10.88 -5.59
C ALA A 76 15.15 11.17 -6.93
N ALA A 77 15.09 12.43 -7.36
CA ALA A 77 15.78 12.94 -8.54
C ALA A 77 16.29 14.37 -8.28
N VAL A 78 17.26 14.78 -9.10
CA VAL A 78 17.70 16.16 -9.19
C VAL A 78 17.23 16.70 -10.53
N ALA A 79 16.50 17.79 -10.53
CA ALA A 79 16.06 18.45 -11.76
C ALA A 79 17.24 19.20 -12.43
N PRO A 80 17.10 19.60 -13.72
CA PRO A 80 18.17 20.33 -14.43
C PRO A 80 18.63 21.63 -13.77
N ASP A 81 17.77 22.26 -13.00
CA ASP A 81 18.05 23.47 -12.20
C ASP A 81 18.73 23.16 -10.84
N GLY A 82 19.11 21.91 -10.58
CA GLY A 82 19.70 21.48 -9.32
C GLY A 82 18.70 21.23 -8.18
N ALA A 83 17.41 21.49 -8.38
CA ALA A 83 16.39 21.25 -7.35
C ALA A 83 16.19 19.75 -7.09
N ARG A 84 16.10 19.38 -5.81
CA ARG A 84 15.82 17.99 -5.40
C ARG A 84 14.32 17.73 -5.37
N TRP A 85 13.90 16.57 -5.92
CA TRP A 85 12.53 16.10 -5.97
C TRP A 85 12.39 14.72 -5.38
N LEU A 86 11.24 14.44 -4.79
CA LEU A 86 10.89 13.14 -4.26
C LEU A 86 9.74 12.54 -5.07
N HIS A 87 9.92 11.31 -5.53
CA HIS A 87 8.84 10.51 -6.08
C HIS A 87 8.08 9.88 -4.93
N VAL A 88 6.80 10.18 -4.78
CA VAL A 88 6.00 9.75 -3.64
C VAL A 88 4.72 9.05 -4.08
N ARG A 89 4.21 8.18 -3.23
CA ARG A 89 2.85 7.67 -3.37
C ARG A 89 1.86 8.71 -2.86
N LEU A 90 0.82 8.98 -3.65
CA LEU A 90 -0.19 9.99 -3.36
C LEU A 90 -1.44 9.36 -2.74
N PRO A 91 -2.20 10.10 -1.91
CA PRO A 91 -3.47 9.65 -1.34
C PRO A 91 -4.62 9.77 -2.33
N GLY A 92 -5.67 8.99 -2.14
CA GLY A 92 -6.92 9.17 -2.91
C GLY A 92 -6.95 8.49 -4.27
N ARG A 93 -7.74 9.07 -5.18
CA ARG A 93 -7.95 8.52 -6.54
C ARG A 93 -7.07 9.20 -7.58
N PRO A 94 -6.67 8.45 -8.64
CA PRO A 94 -6.82 7.00 -8.81
C PRO A 94 -5.98 6.21 -7.79
N ASN A 95 -6.45 5.03 -7.41
CA ASN A 95 -5.72 4.16 -6.48
C ASN A 95 -4.27 3.95 -6.91
N GLN A 96 -3.33 3.98 -5.95
CA GLN A 96 -1.90 3.74 -6.15
C GLN A 96 -1.17 4.77 -7.01
N HIS A 97 -1.80 5.92 -7.31
CA HIS A 97 -1.12 6.94 -8.11
C HIS A 97 0.08 7.55 -7.37
N LYS A 98 0.95 8.14 -8.15
CA LYS A 98 2.26 8.62 -7.72
C LYS A 98 2.50 10.01 -8.32
N GLY A 99 3.42 10.74 -7.72
CA GLY A 99 3.82 12.03 -8.24
C GLY A 99 5.16 12.48 -7.69
N TRP A 100 5.69 13.51 -8.29
CA TRP A 100 6.90 14.16 -7.86
C TRP A 100 6.57 15.41 -7.08
N ILE A 101 7.17 15.58 -5.90
CA ILE A 101 7.06 16.79 -5.07
C ILE A 101 8.45 17.40 -4.85
N PRO A 102 8.57 18.73 -4.75
CA PRO A 102 9.84 19.34 -4.34
C PRO A 102 10.26 18.85 -2.96
N ALA A 103 11.55 18.56 -2.77
CA ALA A 103 12.09 18.11 -1.49
C ALA A 103 12.21 19.24 -0.45
N THR A 104 12.03 20.49 -0.86
CA THR A 104 12.02 21.64 0.05
C THR A 104 10.81 21.60 0.98
N GLN A 105 10.98 22.03 2.24
CA GLN A 105 9.91 22.02 3.25
C GLN A 105 9.33 20.63 3.48
N VAL A 106 10.16 19.59 3.36
CA VAL A 106 9.86 18.20 3.64
C VAL A 106 10.93 17.68 4.61
N ARG A 107 10.49 16.98 5.66
CA ARG A 107 11.40 16.25 6.55
C ARG A 107 11.39 14.78 6.17
N LEU A 108 12.55 14.26 5.74
CA LEU A 108 12.71 12.84 5.47
C LEU A 108 12.86 12.06 6.77
N GLN A 109 12.17 10.94 6.83
CA GLN A 109 12.21 9.95 7.91
C GLN A 109 12.14 8.54 7.31
N ALA A 110 12.17 7.54 8.17
CA ALA A 110 11.92 6.15 7.77
C ALA A 110 10.93 5.51 8.74
N THR A 111 10.19 4.52 8.24
CA THR A 111 9.39 3.61 9.06
C THR A 111 9.89 2.19 8.86
N ALA A 112 10.01 1.45 9.96
CA ALA A 112 10.33 0.03 9.95
C ALA A 112 9.05 -0.84 9.87
N TRP A 113 7.88 -0.23 9.98
CA TRP A 113 6.59 -0.91 9.95
C TRP A 113 6.09 -1.11 8.52
N HIS A 114 5.45 -2.25 8.27
CA HIS A 114 4.71 -2.54 7.06
C HIS A 114 3.51 -3.42 7.39
N VAL A 115 2.36 -3.15 6.80
CA VAL A 115 1.14 -3.93 6.98
C VAL A 115 0.81 -4.65 5.67
N VAL A 116 0.54 -5.94 5.73
CA VAL A 116 0.09 -6.73 4.59
C VAL A 116 -1.27 -7.34 4.91
N LEU A 117 -2.25 -7.10 4.07
CA LEU A 117 -3.52 -7.81 4.08
C LEU A 117 -3.52 -8.83 2.94
N ASP A 118 -3.68 -10.09 3.26
CA ASP A 118 -4.02 -11.14 2.31
C ASP A 118 -5.54 -11.34 2.35
N ARG A 119 -6.21 -10.99 1.25
CA ARG A 119 -7.67 -11.07 1.11
C ARG A 119 -8.16 -12.52 1.07
N SER A 120 -7.42 -13.43 0.43
CA SER A 120 -7.81 -14.82 0.28
C SER A 120 -7.83 -15.55 1.62
N SER A 121 -6.79 -15.37 2.41
CA SER A 121 -6.70 -15.93 3.77
C SER A 121 -7.39 -15.06 4.83
N ARG A 122 -7.81 -13.84 4.48
CA ARG A 122 -8.44 -12.85 5.38
C ARG A 122 -7.59 -12.60 6.63
N LYS A 123 -6.30 -12.41 6.40
CA LYS A 123 -5.31 -12.18 7.47
C LYS A 123 -4.57 -10.87 7.24
N VAL A 124 -4.41 -10.12 8.31
CA VAL A 124 -3.49 -8.98 8.38
C VAL A 124 -2.21 -9.45 9.04
N VAL A 125 -1.09 -9.25 8.36
CA VAL A 125 0.26 -9.52 8.87
C VAL A 125 0.98 -8.18 9.04
N VAL A 126 1.50 -7.95 10.21
CA VAL A 126 2.27 -6.74 10.53
C VAL A 126 3.74 -7.11 10.60
N TYR A 127 4.56 -6.34 9.92
CA TYR A 127 6.00 -6.50 9.89
C TYR A 127 6.67 -5.34 10.61
N LEU A 128 7.74 -5.65 11.33
CA LEU A 128 8.70 -4.72 11.90
C LEU A 128 10.10 -5.15 11.44
N ASP A 129 10.90 -4.22 10.91
CA ASP A 129 12.24 -4.50 10.38
C ASP A 129 12.27 -5.67 9.34
N GLY A 130 11.22 -5.76 8.50
CA GLY A 130 11.08 -6.81 7.51
C GLY A 130 10.72 -8.20 8.06
N ARG A 131 10.53 -8.33 9.38
CA ARG A 131 10.16 -9.57 10.06
C ARG A 131 8.72 -9.52 10.53
N VAL A 132 8.07 -10.67 10.57
CA VAL A 132 6.70 -10.77 11.07
C VAL A 132 6.67 -10.49 12.57
N GLU A 133 5.97 -9.43 12.94
CA GLU A 133 5.71 -9.02 14.31
C GLU A 133 4.40 -9.61 14.84
N ARG A 134 3.30 -9.49 14.05
CA ARG A 134 1.97 -10.01 14.45
C ARG A 134 1.12 -10.41 13.26
N ARG A 135 0.15 -11.29 13.56
CA ARG A 135 -0.90 -11.72 12.62
C ARG A 135 -2.26 -11.56 13.28
N PHE A 136 -3.25 -11.12 12.49
CA PHE A 136 -4.64 -10.94 12.94
C PHE A 136 -5.59 -11.51 11.89
N GLY A 137 -6.67 -12.16 12.33
CA GLY A 137 -7.82 -12.45 11.48
C GLY A 137 -8.55 -11.14 11.14
N ALA A 138 -9.11 -11.06 9.94
CA ALA A 138 -9.82 -9.88 9.46
C ALA A 138 -11.15 -10.23 8.79
N VAL A 139 -12.09 -9.27 8.80
CA VAL A 139 -13.22 -9.26 7.87
C VAL A 139 -12.82 -8.37 6.69
N VAL A 140 -13.05 -8.85 5.47
CA VAL A 140 -12.76 -8.08 4.24
C VAL A 140 -14.05 -7.76 3.48
N GLY A 141 -13.94 -6.99 2.41
CA GLY A 141 -15.07 -6.67 1.52
C GLY A 141 -15.66 -7.93 0.87
N THR A 142 -16.99 -7.88 0.62
CA THR A 142 -17.69 -8.88 -0.19
C THR A 142 -17.24 -8.84 -1.65
N ASP A 143 -17.65 -9.80 -2.45
CA ASP A 143 -17.37 -9.80 -3.90
C ASP A 143 -18.02 -8.61 -4.64
N SER A 144 -19.16 -8.12 -4.14
CA SER A 144 -19.84 -6.94 -4.71
C SER A 144 -19.18 -5.61 -4.31
N THR A 145 -18.51 -5.56 -3.16
CA THR A 145 -17.80 -4.38 -2.65
C THR A 145 -16.41 -4.77 -2.12
N PRO A 146 -15.52 -5.22 -3.01
CA PRO A 146 -14.26 -5.84 -2.59
C PRO A 146 -13.30 -4.82 -1.96
N THR A 147 -12.52 -5.28 -0.99
CA THR A 147 -11.32 -4.55 -0.57
C THR A 147 -10.36 -4.47 -1.75
N PRO A 148 -9.93 -3.27 -2.21
CA PRO A 148 -9.06 -3.14 -3.38
C PRO A 148 -7.67 -3.74 -3.12
N THR A 149 -7.10 -4.40 -4.12
CA THR A 149 -5.73 -4.91 -4.08
C THR A 149 -4.74 -3.86 -4.54
N GLY A 150 -3.50 -3.94 -4.05
CA GLY A 150 -2.41 -3.06 -4.47
C GLY A 150 -1.54 -2.55 -3.33
N ARG A 151 -0.76 -1.51 -3.61
CA ARG A 151 0.17 -0.88 -2.66
C ARG A 151 -0.37 0.46 -2.22
N PHE A 152 -0.66 0.58 -0.96
CA PHE A 152 -1.25 1.74 -0.30
C PHE A 152 -0.38 2.16 0.89
N PHE A 153 -0.88 3.07 1.69
CA PHE A 153 -0.27 3.47 2.97
C PHE A 153 -1.33 3.95 3.94
N ILE A 154 -0.99 4.00 5.22
CA ILE A 154 -1.84 4.59 6.26
C ILE A 154 -1.72 6.10 6.19
N GLU A 155 -2.85 6.79 6.06
CA GLU A 155 -2.89 8.24 6.01
C GLU A 155 -2.93 8.86 7.40
N GLU A 156 -3.80 8.37 8.27
CA GLU A 156 -3.97 8.85 9.64
C GLU A 156 -4.67 7.81 10.53
N ALA A 157 -4.47 7.90 11.84
CA ALA A 157 -5.18 7.10 12.83
C ALA A 157 -6.24 7.97 13.52
N VAL A 158 -7.50 7.57 13.43
CA VAL A 158 -8.66 8.30 13.92
C VAL A 158 -9.25 7.56 15.12
N ALA A 159 -9.51 8.27 16.23
CA ALA A 159 -10.25 7.73 17.37
C ALA A 159 -11.76 7.74 17.06
N LEU A 160 -12.39 6.57 17.13
CA LEU A 160 -13.83 6.39 16.94
C LEU A 160 -14.51 6.20 18.29
N ARG A 161 -14.72 7.29 19.03
CA ARG A 161 -15.33 7.24 20.36
C ARG A 161 -16.83 7.00 20.24
N GLY A 162 -17.31 5.83 20.73
CA GLY A 162 -18.74 5.49 20.71
C GLY A 162 -19.34 5.27 19.33
N GLN A 163 -18.53 5.17 18.29
CA GLN A 163 -18.98 4.94 16.92
C GLN A 163 -18.81 3.47 16.52
N ALA A 164 -19.68 2.99 15.64
CA ALA A 164 -19.54 1.66 15.05
C ALA A 164 -18.17 1.50 14.36
N GLY A 165 -17.57 0.34 14.54
CA GLY A 165 -16.20 0.09 14.05
C GLY A 165 -15.09 0.62 14.96
N GLY A 166 -15.45 1.15 16.14
CA GLY A 166 -14.47 1.63 17.14
C GLY A 166 -13.52 0.53 17.66
N PRO A 167 -12.57 0.93 18.52
CA PRO A 167 -12.32 2.30 19.03
C PRO A 167 -11.42 3.18 18.16
N PHE A 168 -10.83 2.64 17.08
CA PHE A 168 -9.96 3.35 16.16
C PHE A 168 -10.23 2.95 14.70
N ALA A 169 -9.92 3.85 13.79
CA ALA A 169 -9.76 3.57 12.37
C ALA A 169 -8.39 4.05 11.88
N LEU A 170 -7.68 3.20 11.16
CA LEU A 170 -6.51 3.57 10.37
C LEU A 170 -7.00 3.87 8.95
N ALA A 171 -7.20 5.13 8.64
CA ALA A 171 -7.59 5.59 7.32
C ALA A 171 -6.44 5.35 6.33
N THR A 172 -6.75 4.82 5.15
CA THR A 172 -5.74 4.44 4.15
C THR A 172 -5.83 5.28 2.89
N SER A 173 -4.80 5.23 2.07
CA SER A 173 -4.80 5.85 0.73
C SER A 173 -5.63 5.09 -0.29
N ALA A 174 -6.16 3.91 0.07
CA ALA A 174 -7.04 3.13 -0.79
C ALA A 174 -8.46 3.72 -0.82
N ARG A 175 -9.08 3.66 -1.99
CA ARG A 175 -10.48 4.04 -2.21
C ARG A 175 -11.24 2.86 -2.82
N SER A 176 -12.49 2.68 -2.43
CA SER A 176 -13.35 1.66 -3.03
C SER A 176 -13.45 1.87 -4.55
N GLN A 177 -13.38 0.80 -5.32
CA GLN A 177 -13.58 0.83 -6.76
C GLN A 177 -15.05 0.85 -7.14
N VAL A 178 -15.93 0.48 -6.21
CA VAL A 178 -17.39 0.40 -6.40
C VAL A 178 -18.09 1.58 -5.75
N LEU A 179 -17.81 1.85 -4.48
CA LEU A 179 -18.43 2.92 -3.72
C LEU A 179 -17.63 4.21 -3.90
N GLN A 180 -18.10 5.12 -4.75
CA GLN A 180 -17.45 6.41 -4.96
C GLN A 180 -17.63 7.31 -3.72
N GLU A 181 -18.77 7.16 -3.04
CA GLU A 181 -19.10 7.81 -1.78
C GLU A 181 -19.67 6.80 -0.78
N PHE A 182 -19.32 6.94 0.50
CA PHE A 182 -19.84 6.10 1.58
C PHE A 182 -19.84 6.90 2.89
N ASN A 183 -21.02 6.99 3.54
CA ASN A 183 -21.24 7.74 4.79
C ASN A 183 -20.70 9.19 4.72
N GLY A 184 -20.95 9.91 3.62
CA GLY A 184 -20.49 11.28 3.41
C GLY A 184 -18.99 11.42 3.15
N GLY A 185 -18.26 10.33 2.98
CA GLY A 185 -16.83 10.33 2.65
C GLY A 185 -16.55 9.75 1.24
N PRO A 186 -15.34 9.91 0.71
CA PRO A 186 -14.98 9.57 -0.68
C PRO A 186 -14.77 8.06 -0.91
N GLY A 187 -15.54 7.18 -0.25
CA GLY A 187 -15.36 5.74 -0.35
C GLY A 187 -13.99 5.26 0.15
N GLN A 188 -13.45 5.90 1.18
CA GLN A 188 -12.14 5.58 1.74
C GLN A 188 -12.15 4.22 2.47
N ILE A 189 -11.16 3.40 2.17
CA ILE A 189 -10.92 2.14 2.87
C ILE A 189 -10.15 2.41 4.16
N ALA A 190 -10.58 1.75 5.25
CA ALA A 190 -9.90 1.82 6.54
C ALA A 190 -9.73 0.42 7.15
N LEU A 191 -8.73 0.28 8.04
CA LEU A 191 -8.68 -0.81 9.01
C LEU A 191 -9.31 -0.28 10.31
N HIS A 192 -10.35 -0.96 10.82
CA HIS A 192 -11.06 -0.51 12.02
C HIS A 192 -11.56 -1.69 12.87
N GLY A 193 -12.16 -1.43 14.02
CA GLY A 193 -12.70 -2.46 14.89
C GLY A 193 -14.00 -3.10 14.36
N THR A 194 -14.49 -4.09 15.10
CA THR A 194 -15.75 -4.78 14.82
C THR A 194 -16.91 -4.25 15.68
N ASP A 195 -16.68 -3.34 16.60
CA ASP A 195 -17.70 -2.87 17.55
C ASP A 195 -18.97 -2.40 16.80
N GLY A 196 -20.12 -2.99 17.13
CA GLY A 196 -21.40 -2.68 16.52
C GLY A 196 -21.56 -3.08 15.06
N LEU A 197 -20.67 -3.91 14.52
CA LEU A 197 -20.69 -4.33 13.12
C LEU A 197 -20.79 -5.86 12.99
N ALA A 198 -21.60 -6.32 12.03
CA ALA A 198 -21.76 -7.75 11.72
C ALA A 198 -20.55 -8.31 10.97
N GLY A 199 -20.41 -9.65 10.98
CA GLY A 199 -19.38 -10.41 10.27
C GLY A 199 -18.31 -10.96 11.23
N ALA A 200 -18.16 -12.29 11.20
CA ALA A 200 -17.11 -12.98 11.96
C ALA A 200 -15.73 -12.72 11.37
N LEU A 201 -14.69 -12.66 12.19
CA LEU A 201 -13.30 -12.63 11.72
C LEU A 201 -13.02 -13.83 10.81
N GLY A 202 -12.37 -13.60 9.68
CA GLY A 202 -12.16 -14.60 8.64
C GLY A 202 -13.29 -14.66 7.60
N SER A 203 -14.26 -13.74 7.59
CA SER A 203 -15.33 -13.66 6.59
C SER A 203 -15.14 -12.51 5.60
N ALA A 204 -15.88 -12.55 4.48
CA ALA A 204 -16.03 -11.47 3.52
C ALA A 204 -17.42 -10.84 3.70
N ALA A 205 -17.56 -9.85 4.57
CA ALA A 205 -18.84 -9.30 5.01
C ALA A 205 -18.83 -7.77 5.15
N SER A 206 -17.79 -7.07 4.68
CA SER A 206 -17.74 -5.61 4.74
C SER A 206 -18.04 -4.97 3.38
N HIS A 207 -18.20 -3.66 3.37
CA HIS A 207 -18.32 -2.84 2.15
C HIS A 207 -16.95 -2.39 1.60
N GLY A 208 -15.87 -3.15 1.90
CA GLY A 208 -14.52 -2.89 1.44
C GLY A 208 -13.53 -2.56 2.56
N CYS A 209 -13.96 -2.02 3.69
CA CYS A 209 -13.09 -1.81 4.85
C CYS A 209 -12.63 -3.15 5.46
N VAL A 210 -11.50 -3.09 6.17
CA VAL A 210 -10.90 -4.24 6.86
C VAL A 210 -11.26 -4.15 8.33
N ARG A 211 -12.07 -5.10 8.84
CA ARG A 211 -12.44 -5.12 10.26
C ARG A 211 -11.55 -6.06 11.04
N LEU A 212 -11.12 -5.62 12.19
CA LEU A 212 -10.24 -6.33 13.10
C LEU A 212 -10.87 -6.40 14.49
N SER A 213 -10.47 -7.36 15.31
CA SER A 213 -10.90 -7.39 16.71
C SER A 213 -10.48 -6.11 17.43
N THR A 214 -11.25 -5.71 18.45
CA THR A 214 -10.95 -4.53 19.27
C THR A 214 -9.53 -4.54 19.85
N PRO A 215 -8.98 -5.64 20.39
CA PRO A 215 -7.58 -5.70 20.80
C PRO A 215 -6.60 -5.47 19.65
N ALA A 216 -6.88 -6.01 18.45
CA ALA A 216 -6.00 -5.88 17.30
C ALA A 216 -5.93 -4.44 16.79
N ILE A 217 -7.08 -3.78 16.61
CA ILE A 217 -7.07 -2.37 16.14
C ILE A 217 -6.47 -1.43 17.19
N ARG A 218 -6.67 -1.67 18.49
CA ARG A 218 -5.99 -0.91 19.56
C ARG A 218 -4.47 -1.08 19.49
N TRP A 219 -4.00 -2.31 19.24
CA TRP A 219 -2.58 -2.60 19.12
C TRP A 219 -1.96 -1.88 17.92
N LEU A 220 -2.65 -1.92 16.77
CA LEU A 220 -2.23 -1.22 15.55
C LEU A 220 -2.20 0.30 15.75
N ALA A 221 -3.28 0.90 16.26
CA ALA A 221 -3.40 2.35 16.39
C ALA A 221 -2.33 2.99 17.29
N ARG A 222 -1.73 2.21 18.21
CA ARG A 222 -0.64 2.67 19.07
C ARG A 222 0.73 2.64 18.40
N ARG A 223 0.88 1.96 17.25
CA ARG A 223 2.17 1.68 16.59
C ARG A 223 2.24 2.14 15.16
N ILE A 224 1.12 2.09 14.45
CA ILE A 224 1.04 2.34 13.02
C ILE A 224 0.53 3.76 12.81
N GLY A 225 1.39 4.61 12.26
CA GLY A 225 1.09 6.02 11.95
C GLY A 225 1.01 6.28 10.45
N GLY A 226 0.90 7.57 10.10
CA GLY A 226 0.90 8.01 8.71
C GLY A 226 2.18 7.62 7.98
N GLY A 227 2.07 7.32 6.69
CA GLY A 227 3.18 6.93 5.83
C GLY A 227 3.56 5.44 5.89
N VAL A 228 3.05 4.67 6.87
CA VAL A 228 3.33 3.22 6.95
C VAL A 228 2.73 2.52 5.73
N PRO A 229 3.53 1.75 4.96
CA PRO A 229 3.04 1.02 3.80
C PRO A 229 1.98 -0.02 4.17
N LEU A 230 0.98 -0.14 3.30
CA LEU A 230 -0.05 -1.15 3.34
C LEU A 230 -0.09 -1.85 1.97
N THR A 231 0.25 -3.13 1.94
CA THR A 231 0.09 -3.99 0.76
C THR A 231 -1.16 -4.84 0.92
N ILE A 232 -2.03 -4.84 -0.08
CA ILE A 232 -3.23 -5.69 -0.11
C ILE A 232 -3.10 -6.64 -1.29
N THR A 233 -2.97 -7.93 -0.99
CA THR A 233 -2.89 -9.02 -1.97
C THR A 233 -4.24 -9.70 -2.17
N ARG A 234 -4.29 -10.61 -3.17
CA ARG A 234 -5.47 -11.47 -3.37
C ARG A 234 -5.59 -12.50 -2.28
#